data_5d6519198253f180c3e6e6b98f74e96c
#
_entry.id   5d6519198253f180c3e6e6b98f74e96c
#
_cell.length_a   1.000
_cell.length_b   1.000
_cell.length_c   1.000
_cell.angle_alpha   90.00
_cell.angle_beta   90.00
_cell.angle_gamma   90.00
#
_symmetry.space_group_name_H-M   'P 1'
#
loop_
_entity.id
_entity.type
_entity.pdbx_description
1 polymer ?
#
loop_
_entity_poly.entity_id
_entity_poly.type
_entity_poly.pdbx_seq_one_letter_code
_entity_poly.pdbx_strand_id
1 'polypeptide(L)'
;MIPMLYHNVLPEAEEYVKSVEAGKFEDIQTESGMFKKIQQRGEDALYSLVSHFMPEYEIVMNFVRKSPLGQKEPNFIHTDEMHGDKTLIYYLNQTYPEGYGTTIYDNNDIPILIHRAQFNSLFMFDSGYKHSRNIEENFGEGEDARMVQVMFLKAKSNE
;
A
#
# COMPACT_ATOMS: atom_id res chain seq x y z
N MET A 1 8.23 -16.13 0.01
CA MET A 1 6.78 -16.22 -0.32
C MET A 1 6.55 -15.77 -1.75
N ILE A 2 5.69 -16.44 -2.47
CA ILE A 2 5.24 -15.98 -3.78
C ILE A 2 4.30 -14.78 -3.56
N PRO A 3 4.46 -13.67 -4.30
CA PRO A 3 3.50 -12.57 -4.20
C PRO A 3 2.06 -13.03 -4.41
N MET A 4 1.16 -12.53 -3.59
CA MET A 4 -0.26 -12.93 -3.58
C MET A 4 -1.15 -11.73 -3.88
N LEU A 5 -2.18 -11.96 -4.66
CA LEU A 5 -3.19 -10.95 -4.98
C LEU A 5 -4.57 -11.46 -4.57
N TYR A 6 -5.27 -10.65 -3.82
CA TYR A 6 -6.63 -10.92 -3.38
C TYR A 6 -7.57 -9.88 -3.94
N HIS A 7 -8.69 -10.32 -4.51
CA HIS A 7 -9.73 -9.44 -5.06
C HIS A 7 -10.94 -9.40 -4.13
N ASN A 8 -11.72 -8.32 -4.23
CA ASN A 8 -12.96 -8.16 -3.48
C ASN A 8 -12.75 -8.39 -1.99
N VAL A 9 -11.73 -7.74 -1.44
CA VAL A 9 -11.24 -8.00 -0.08
C VAL A 9 -12.24 -7.58 0.99
N LEU A 10 -12.80 -6.37 0.88
CA LEU A 10 -13.80 -5.87 1.81
C LEU A 10 -15.20 -5.91 1.18
N PRO A 11 -16.20 -6.42 1.90
CA PRO A 11 -17.57 -6.50 1.36
C PRO A 11 -18.21 -5.12 1.16
N GLU A 12 -17.83 -4.12 1.96
CA GLU A 12 -18.35 -2.75 1.88
C GLU A 12 -17.25 -1.76 1.55
N ALA A 13 -16.48 -2.05 0.50
CA ALA A 13 -15.29 -1.30 0.15
C ALA A 13 -15.57 0.16 -0.17
N GLU A 14 -16.68 0.48 -0.84
CA GLU A 14 -17.03 1.87 -1.17
C GLU A 14 -17.27 2.71 0.08
N GLU A 15 -17.96 2.17 1.06
CA GLU A 15 -18.19 2.84 2.34
C GLU A 15 -16.89 3.00 3.13
N TYR A 16 -16.03 1.97 3.08
CA TYR A 16 -14.71 2.03 3.69
C TYR A 16 -13.88 3.18 3.12
N VAL A 17 -13.83 3.30 1.80
CA VAL A 17 -13.09 4.38 1.12
C VAL A 17 -13.65 5.75 1.49
N LYS A 18 -14.97 5.91 1.55
CA LYS A 18 -15.59 7.18 1.99
C LYS A 18 -15.14 7.55 3.41
N SER A 19 -15.05 6.57 4.31
CA SER A 19 -14.57 6.81 5.67
C SER A 19 -13.10 7.25 5.70
N VAL A 20 -12.27 6.68 4.81
CA VAL A 20 -10.87 7.10 4.65
C VAL A 20 -10.78 8.52 4.12
N GLU A 21 -11.54 8.85 3.08
CA GLU A 21 -11.55 10.19 2.48
C GLU A 21 -12.02 11.27 3.46
N ALA A 22 -12.94 10.93 4.34
CA ALA A 22 -13.42 11.84 5.39
C ALA A 22 -12.40 12.06 6.51
N GLY A 23 -11.39 11.22 6.61
CA GLY A 23 -10.35 11.32 7.62
C GLY A 23 -9.32 12.39 7.30
N LYS A 24 -8.44 12.65 8.27
CA LYS A 24 -7.43 13.68 8.17
C LYS A 24 -6.14 13.13 7.59
N PHE A 25 -5.59 13.83 6.61
CA PHE A 25 -4.27 13.55 6.04
C PHE A 25 -3.28 14.61 6.50
N GLU A 26 -2.11 14.16 6.92
CA GLU A 26 -1.07 15.03 7.48
C GLU A 26 0.27 14.80 6.80
N ASP A 27 1.10 15.85 6.81
CA ASP A 27 2.50 15.71 6.42
C ASP A 27 3.29 15.26 7.64
N ILE A 28 4.10 14.19 7.48
CA ILE A 28 4.86 13.58 8.58
C ILE A 28 6.35 13.70 8.29
N GLN A 29 7.09 14.37 9.17
CA GLN A 29 8.53 14.46 9.10
C GLN A 29 9.16 13.26 9.79
N THR A 30 10.04 12.56 9.07
CA THR A 30 10.83 11.44 9.60
C THR A 30 12.31 11.68 9.33
N GLU A 31 13.16 10.82 9.86
CA GLU A 31 14.60 10.86 9.57
C GLU A 31 14.89 10.64 8.09
N SER A 32 14.02 9.90 7.40
CA SER A 32 14.15 9.62 5.97
C SER A 32 13.60 10.75 5.08
N GLY A 33 12.99 11.79 5.65
CA GLY A 33 12.42 12.92 4.93
C GLY A 33 10.96 13.19 5.28
N MET A 34 10.34 14.05 4.48
CA MET A 34 8.94 14.44 4.65
C MET A 34 8.04 13.52 3.84
N PHE A 35 7.09 12.87 4.51
CA PHE A 35 6.03 12.11 3.88
C PHE A 35 4.75 12.93 3.90
N LYS A 36 4.22 13.26 2.71
CA LYS A 36 3.05 14.11 2.56
C LYS A 36 1.78 13.31 2.45
N LYS A 37 0.71 13.86 3.00
CA LYS A 37 -0.65 13.33 2.89
C LYS A 37 -0.79 11.88 3.39
N ILE A 38 -0.38 11.70 4.63
CA ILE A 38 -0.46 10.43 5.32
C ILE A 38 -1.63 10.45 6.31
N GLN A 39 -2.42 9.39 6.32
CA GLN A 39 -3.41 9.12 7.34
C GLN A 39 -3.00 7.88 8.11
N GLN A 40 -2.65 8.04 9.38
CA GLN A 40 -2.38 6.90 10.24
C GLN A 40 -3.69 6.17 10.52
N ARG A 41 -3.67 4.85 10.39
CA ARG A 41 -4.83 4.02 10.64
C ARG A 41 -4.64 3.23 11.94
N GLY A 42 -5.75 2.95 12.60
CA GLY A 42 -5.77 2.07 13.75
C GLY A 42 -6.29 0.69 13.38
N GLU A 43 -7.07 0.09 14.27
CA GLU A 43 -7.69 -1.21 14.05
C GLU A 43 -8.98 -1.08 13.24
N ASP A 44 -8.84 -0.64 12.00
CA ASP A 44 -9.97 -0.49 11.07
C ASP A 44 -10.40 -1.84 10.47
N ALA A 45 -11.37 -1.80 9.54
CA ALA A 45 -11.91 -3.02 8.93
C ALA A 45 -10.85 -3.85 8.21
N LEU A 46 -9.94 -3.18 7.50
CA LEU A 46 -8.85 -3.89 6.79
C LEU A 46 -7.85 -4.49 7.77
N TYR A 47 -7.49 -3.75 8.82
CA TYR A 47 -6.62 -4.24 9.89
C TYR A 47 -7.21 -5.51 10.52
N SER A 48 -8.50 -5.49 10.86
CA SER A 48 -9.17 -6.63 11.48
C SER A 48 -9.19 -7.85 10.57
N LEU A 49 -9.43 -7.65 9.28
CA LEU A 49 -9.42 -8.74 8.30
C LEU A 49 -8.02 -9.36 8.18
N VAL A 50 -7.00 -8.54 8.05
CA VAL A 50 -5.61 -9.00 7.93
C VAL A 50 -5.16 -9.71 9.21
N SER A 51 -5.49 -9.19 10.38
CA SER A 51 -5.16 -9.82 11.66
C SER A 51 -5.80 -11.20 11.81
N HIS A 52 -7.04 -11.33 11.36
CA HIS A 52 -7.75 -12.60 11.39
C HIS A 52 -7.16 -13.61 10.41
N PHE A 53 -6.82 -13.15 9.23
CA PHE A 53 -6.28 -13.97 8.13
C PHE A 53 -4.83 -14.40 8.38
N MET A 54 -4.05 -13.54 9.02
CA MET A 54 -2.62 -13.76 9.27
C MET A 54 -2.29 -13.65 10.77
N PRO A 55 -2.81 -14.56 11.61
CA PRO A 55 -2.67 -14.45 13.06
C PRO A 55 -1.25 -14.60 13.58
N GLU A 56 -0.35 -15.19 12.79
CA GLU A 56 1.08 -15.35 13.14
C GLU A 56 1.91 -14.09 12.92
N TYR A 57 1.30 -13.03 12.39
CA TYR A 57 1.97 -11.75 12.15
C TYR A 57 1.39 -10.64 13.00
N GLU A 58 2.24 -9.70 13.38
CA GLU A 58 1.88 -8.43 13.99
C GLU A 58 1.86 -7.35 12.93
N ILE A 59 0.82 -6.54 12.87
CA ILE A 59 0.75 -5.38 11.99
C ILE A 59 1.49 -4.24 12.69
N VAL A 60 2.67 -3.87 12.20
CA VAL A 60 3.53 -2.86 12.83
C VAL A 60 3.32 -1.47 12.25
N MET A 61 2.82 -1.36 11.03
CA MET A 61 2.45 -0.09 10.42
C MET A 61 1.17 -0.26 9.61
N ASN A 62 0.31 0.76 9.67
CA ASN A 62 -0.94 0.80 8.91
C ASN A 62 -1.27 2.25 8.61
N PHE A 63 -1.16 2.64 7.34
CA PHE A 63 -1.40 4.02 6.92
C PHE A 63 -1.93 4.10 5.50
N VAL A 64 -2.64 5.18 5.21
CA VAL A 64 -3.07 5.53 3.86
C VAL A 64 -2.20 6.68 3.37
N ARG A 65 -1.74 6.57 2.14
CA ARG A 65 -1.04 7.65 1.46
C ARG A 65 -1.86 8.16 0.31
N LYS A 66 -2.03 9.48 0.26
CA LYS A 66 -2.74 10.18 -0.80
C LYS A 66 -1.74 11.02 -1.59
N SER A 67 -1.71 10.82 -2.89
CA SER A 67 -0.79 11.53 -3.77
C SER A 67 -1.50 12.66 -4.48
N PRO A 68 -1.01 13.92 -4.35
CA PRO A 68 -1.66 15.06 -4.99
C PRO A 68 -1.40 15.12 -6.50
N LEU A 69 -2.32 15.78 -7.20
CA LEU A 69 -2.19 16.03 -8.63
C LEU A 69 -0.96 16.88 -8.94
N GLY A 70 -0.34 16.57 -10.07
CA GLY A 70 0.72 17.42 -10.65
C GLY A 70 2.06 17.38 -9.94
N GLN A 71 2.18 16.58 -8.91
CA GLN A 71 3.46 16.38 -8.24
C GLN A 71 4.11 15.08 -8.71
N LYS A 72 5.30 15.20 -9.25
CA LYS A 72 6.11 14.04 -9.58
C LYS A 72 6.74 13.52 -8.30
N GLU A 73 6.36 12.31 -7.90
CA GLU A 73 6.97 11.65 -6.76
C GLU A 73 8.15 10.80 -7.22
N PRO A 74 9.21 10.73 -6.42
CA PRO A 74 10.30 9.80 -6.70
C PRO A 74 9.74 8.39 -6.87
N ASN A 75 10.12 7.74 -7.98
CA ASN A 75 9.77 6.35 -8.22
C ASN A 75 11.06 5.59 -8.48
N PHE A 76 11.45 4.78 -7.52
CA PHE A 76 12.67 4.01 -7.60
C PHE A 76 12.44 2.60 -7.09
N ILE A 77 13.28 1.70 -7.55
CA ILE A 77 13.26 0.31 -7.11
C ILE A 77 13.85 0.26 -5.70
N HIS A 78 13.11 -0.33 -4.77
CA HIS A 78 13.50 -0.41 -3.36
C HIS A 78 12.93 -1.66 -2.70
N THR A 79 13.37 -1.91 -1.46
CA THR A 79 12.82 -2.93 -0.59
C THR A 79 12.24 -2.26 0.64
N ASP A 80 11.39 -3.00 1.39
CA ASP A 80 10.80 -2.54 2.65
C ASP A 80 11.26 -3.35 3.85
N GLU A 81 12.38 -4.05 3.74
CA GLU A 81 12.88 -4.95 4.80
C GLU A 81 13.02 -4.26 6.17
N MET A 82 13.36 -2.97 6.17
CA MET A 82 13.50 -2.20 7.40
C MET A 82 12.18 -1.99 8.15
N HIS A 83 11.06 -2.19 7.47
CA HIS A 83 9.73 -1.93 8.06
C HIS A 83 9.04 -3.20 8.56
N GLY A 84 9.44 -4.38 8.09
CA GLY A 84 8.82 -5.64 8.48
C GLY A 84 9.15 -6.78 7.52
N ASP A 85 8.47 -7.91 7.71
CA ASP A 85 8.69 -9.12 6.92
C ASP A 85 7.79 -9.19 5.68
N LYS A 86 6.58 -8.63 5.77
CA LYS A 86 5.59 -8.63 4.69
C LYS A 86 5.14 -7.20 4.41
N THR A 87 4.95 -6.90 3.14
CA THR A 87 4.36 -5.65 2.67
C THR A 87 3.00 -5.95 2.04
N LEU A 88 1.98 -5.20 2.46
CA LEU A 88 0.63 -5.29 1.92
C LEU A 88 0.25 -3.94 1.35
N ILE A 89 -0.28 -3.94 0.13
CA ILE A 89 -0.78 -2.73 -0.54
C ILE A 89 -2.24 -2.97 -0.89
N TYR A 90 -3.12 -2.13 -0.35
CA TYR A 90 -4.54 -2.16 -0.62
C TYR A 90 -4.91 -0.95 -1.49
N TYR A 91 -5.55 -1.19 -2.61
CA TYR A 91 -5.87 -0.17 -3.61
C TYR A 91 -7.26 0.39 -3.36
N LEU A 92 -7.31 1.68 -3.06
CA LEU A 92 -8.51 2.38 -2.58
C LEU A 92 -9.30 3.12 -3.67
N ASN A 93 -8.68 3.50 -4.79
CA ASN A 93 -9.39 4.21 -5.85
C ASN A 93 -10.33 3.28 -6.62
N GLN A 94 -11.52 3.76 -6.94
CA GLN A 94 -12.46 2.99 -7.74
C GLN A 94 -11.97 2.75 -9.15
N THR A 95 -11.19 3.70 -9.70
CA THR A 95 -10.54 3.57 -10.99
C THR A 95 -9.09 3.97 -10.90
N TYR A 96 -8.26 3.35 -11.73
CA TYR A 96 -6.85 3.68 -11.86
C TYR A 96 -6.51 3.85 -13.34
N PRO A 97 -5.56 4.75 -13.68
CA PRO A 97 -5.06 4.82 -15.04
C PRO A 97 -4.50 3.46 -15.48
N GLU A 98 -4.61 3.19 -16.78
CA GLU A 98 -4.04 1.98 -17.34
C GLU A 98 -2.54 1.91 -17.03
N GLY A 99 -2.09 0.72 -16.63
CA GLY A 99 -0.69 0.50 -16.29
C GLY A 99 -0.31 0.87 -14.86
N TYR A 100 -1.18 1.52 -14.10
CA TYR A 100 -0.89 1.81 -12.70
C TYR A 100 -0.89 0.53 -11.86
N GLY A 101 0.00 0.47 -10.88
CA GLY A 101 0.11 -0.66 -9.97
C GLY A 101 1.50 -0.79 -9.38
N THR A 102 1.94 -2.02 -9.18
CA THR A 102 3.22 -2.33 -8.56
C THR A 102 3.97 -3.37 -9.36
N THR A 103 5.26 -3.15 -9.57
CA THR A 103 6.15 -4.09 -10.24
C THR A 103 7.12 -4.69 -9.24
N ILE A 104 7.29 -6.00 -9.28
CA ILE A 104 8.28 -6.75 -8.52
C ILE A 104 9.45 -7.08 -9.44
N TYR A 105 10.66 -6.94 -8.92
CA TYR A 105 11.91 -7.16 -9.67
C TYR A 105 12.75 -8.26 -9.06
N ASP A 106 13.60 -8.87 -9.88
CA ASP A 106 14.65 -9.75 -9.39
C ASP A 106 15.85 -8.95 -8.86
N ASN A 107 16.90 -9.63 -8.43
CA ASN A 107 18.08 -8.96 -7.88
C ASN A 107 18.89 -8.15 -8.90
N ASN A 108 18.63 -8.34 -10.19
CA ASN A 108 19.25 -7.60 -11.29
C ASN A 108 18.36 -6.47 -11.81
N ASP A 109 17.32 -6.11 -11.06
CA ASP A 109 16.34 -5.08 -11.42
C ASP A 109 15.55 -5.41 -12.70
N ILE A 110 15.36 -6.70 -12.98
CA ILE A 110 14.54 -7.15 -14.10
C ILE A 110 13.14 -7.46 -13.59
N PRO A 111 12.08 -6.88 -14.21
CA PRO A 111 10.70 -7.15 -13.79
C PRO A 111 10.36 -8.64 -13.89
N ILE A 112 9.82 -9.19 -12.81
CA ILE A 112 9.35 -10.59 -12.78
C ILE A 112 7.85 -10.70 -12.59
N LEU A 113 7.20 -9.63 -12.10
CA LEU A 113 5.76 -9.56 -11.93
C LEU A 113 5.32 -8.12 -12.05
N ILE A 114 4.35 -7.86 -12.93
CA ILE A 114 3.73 -6.54 -13.06
C ILE A 114 2.27 -6.69 -12.66
N HIS A 115 1.91 -6.08 -11.53
CA HIS A 115 0.55 -6.08 -11.03
C HIS A 115 -0.15 -4.78 -11.40
N ARG A 116 -1.36 -4.87 -11.94
CA ARG A 116 -2.22 -3.72 -12.21
C ARG A 116 -3.09 -3.44 -10.99
N ALA A 117 -3.13 -2.18 -10.57
CA ALA A 117 -3.97 -1.77 -9.47
C ALA A 117 -5.45 -1.93 -9.82
N GLN A 118 -6.21 -2.50 -8.89
CA GLN A 118 -7.67 -2.66 -9.01
C GLN A 118 -8.32 -2.30 -7.69
N PHE A 119 -9.45 -1.61 -7.77
CA PHE A 119 -10.23 -1.26 -6.59
C PHE A 119 -10.52 -2.48 -5.72
N ASN A 120 -10.38 -2.31 -4.41
CA ASN A 120 -10.67 -3.36 -3.42
C ASN A 120 -9.84 -4.63 -3.63
N SER A 121 -8.60 -4.46 -4.05
CA SER A 121 -7.64 -5.56 -4.14
C SER A 121 -6.48 -5.34 -3.18
N LEU A 122 -5.95 -6.44 -2.67
CA LEU A 122 -4.82 -6.46 -1.74
C LEU A 122 -3.68 -7.25 -2.36
N PHE A 123 -2.53 -6.59 -2.49
CA PHE A 123 -1.31 -7.21 -2.99
C PHE A 123 -0.34 -7.40 -1.83
N MET A 124 0.13 -8.63 -1.64
CA MET A 124 1.00 -9.01 -0.53
C MET A 124 2.26 -9.70 -1.04
N PHE A 125 3.40 -9.27 -0.51
CA PHE A 125 4.69 -9.86 -0.88
C PHE A 125 5.69 -9.72 0.28
N ASP A 126 6.76 -10.52 0.22
CA ASP A 126 7.85 -10.38 1.18
C ASP A 126 8.53 -9.03 1.02
N SER A 127 8.78 -8.34 2.13
CA SER A 127 9.36 -7.00 2.12
C SER A 127 10.76 -6.94 1.51
N GLY A 128 11.44 -8.08 1.42
CA GLY A 128 12.74 -8.20 0.75
C GLY A 128 12.69 -8.15 -0.77
N TYR A 129 11.51 -8.27 -1.38
CA TYR A 129 11.40 -8.12 -2.82
C TYR A 129 11.64 -6.67 -3.23
N LYS A 130 12.45 -6.49 -4.26
CA LYS A 130 12.59 -5.20 -4.93
C LYS A 130 11.31 -4.88 -5.68
N HIS A 131 10.80 -3.67 -5.51
CA HIS A 131 9.55 -3.25 -6.13
C HIS A 131 9.52 -1.74 -6.38
N SER A 132 8.59 -1.32 -7.24
CA SER A 132 8.31 0.08 -7.52
C SER A 132 6.86 0.28 -7.94
N ARG A 133 6.39 1.53 -7.90
CA ARG A 133 5.14 1.90 -8.59
C ARG A 133 5.34 1.76 -10.09
N ASN A 134 4.26 1.55 -10.83
CA ASN A 134 4.32 1.43 -12.29
C ASN A 134 4.37 2.79 -13.01
N ILE A 135 3.86 3.85 -12.38
CA ILE A 135 3.89 5.20 -12.96
C ILE A 135 4.57 6.18 -12.02
N GLU A 136 5.27 7.17 -12.60
CA GLU A 136 6.08 8.11 -11.84
C GLU A 136 5.30 9.32 -11.33
N GLU A 137 4.20 9.69 -11.99
CA GLU A 137 3.42 10.86 -11.63
C GLU A 137 2.13 10.48 -10.93
N ASN A 138 1.71 11.32 -10.01
CA ASN A 138 0.42 11.19 -9.37
C ASN A 138 -0.69 11.55 -10.35
N PHE A 139 -1.85 11.04 -10.11
CA PHE A 139 -3.03 11.36 -10.91
C PHE A 139 -4.16 11.85 -10.01
N GLY A 140 -5.08 12.62 -10.62
CA GLY A 140 -6.24 13.11 -9.91
C GLY A 140 -5.93 14.19 -8.88
N GLU A 141 -6.97 14.74 -8.29
CA GLU A 141 -6.91 15.75 -7.25
C GLU A 141 -8.09 15.57 -6.30
N GLY A 142 -7.94 15.92 -5.03
CA GLY A 142 -9.01 15.72 -4.08
C GLY A 142 -9.43 14.26 -3.98
N GLU A 143 -10.67 13.97 -4.32
CA GLU A 143 -11.22 12.60 -4.29
C GLU A 143 -10.62 11.68 -5.36
N ASP A 144 -10.14 12.26 -6.46
CA ASP A 144 -9.51 11.51 -7.55
C ASP A 144 -8.01 11.30 -7.37
N ALA A 145 -7.42 11.83 -6.30
CA ALA A 145 -6.01 11.61 -6.03
C ALA A 145 -5.74 10.12 -5.77
N ARG A 146 -4.54 9.68 -6.12
CA ARG A 146 -4.12 8.30 -5.86
C ARG A 146 -4.11 8.02 -4.37
N MET A 147 -4.79 6.98 -3.95
CA MET A 147 -4.75 6.50 -2.57
C MET A 147 -4.38 5.02 -2.54
N VAL A 148 -3.48 4.68 -1.65
CA VAL A 148 -3.17 3.30 -1.30
C VAL A 148 -3.06 3.19 0.21
N GLN A 149 -3.49 2.06 0.76
CA GLN A 149 -3.25 1.75 2.16
C GLN A 149 -2.12 0.73 2.22
N VAL A 150 -1.15 1.01 3.07
CA VAL A 150 0.04 0.18 3.21
C VAL A 150 0.09 -0.37 4.63
N MET A 151 0.34 -1.66 4.73
CA MET A 151 0.61 -2.32 6.00
C MET A 151 1.95 -3.03 5.94
N PHE A 152 2.70 -2.92 7.02
CA PHE A 152 3.89 -3.76 7.21
C PHE A 152 3.63 -4.73 8.34
N LEU A 153 3.95 -5.98 8.10
CA LEU A 153 3.74 -7.07 9.05
C LEU A 153 5.07 -7.67 9.47
N LYS A 154 5.16 -8.01 10.74
CA LYS A 154 6.32 -8.69 11.31
C LYS A 154 5.89 -10.01 11.94
N ALA A 155 6.65 -11.06 11.72
CA ALA A 155 6.37 -12.35 12.34
C ALA A 155 6.42 -12.23 13.85
N LYS A 156 5.43 -12.80 14.55
CA LYS A 156 5.41 -12.82 16.01
C LYS A 156 6.52 -13.72 16.55
N SER A 157 7.07 -13.31 17.67
CA SER A 157 8.03 -14.13 18.40
C SER A 157 7.37 -15.40 18.93
N ASN A 158 8.08 -16.53 18.86
CA ASN A 158 7.63 -17.83 19.39
C ASN A 158 7.94 -18.01 20.88
N GLU A 159 8.21 -16.97 21.59
CA GLU A 159 8.46 -17.02 23.02
C GLU A 159 7.21 -17.15 23.86
#